data_8e56e32e08aaef72b55e45c88e6f63b3
#
_entry.id   8e56e32e08aaef72b55e45c88e6f63b3
#
_cell.length_a   1.000
_cell.length_b   1.000
_cell.length_c   1.000
_cell.angle_alpha   90.00
_cell.angle_beta   90.00
_cell.angle_gamma   90.00
#
_symmetry.space_group_name_H-M   'P 1'
#
loop_
_entity.id
_entity.type
_entity.pdbx_description
1 polymer ?
#
loop_
_entity_poly.entity_id
_entity_poly.type
_entity_poly.pdbx_seq_one_letter_code
_entity_poly.pdbx_strand_id
1 'polypeptide(L)'
;MKSQIYVLIISLLPLCNDIAHGQPKLSIDMGVGFYEPTLTGFDQNETVQFPPKSILNKNLMFNWGIYYEFFNNARIGYNSFTSYAIGKSITLINSEAVFRRSLSYRIFPIETFFRWKPNVELNFTLAPIWGRGRIELDTTPGDKTDDWNYFINSFGGSPDPVSDMGATDVMITDWFGYSSMLGFRYYINSRIGVDVKGGFMNNSYKEENWRIQRQKVTGPKMKVDDLPIFSLKIIYGIR
;
A
#
# COMPACT_ATOMS: atom_id res chain seq x y z
N MET A 1 6.58 9.75 -27.24
CA MET A 1 7.28 8.47 -27.57
C MET A 1 7.21 7.41 -26.48
N LYS A 2 7.18 7.74 -25.18
CA LYS A 2 7.11 6.71 -24.12
C LYS A 2 5.79 5.93 -24.07
N SER A 3 4.63 6.52 -24.40
CA SER A 3 3.34 5.86 -24.35
C SER A 3 3.11 4.79 -25.44
N GLN A 4 3.75 4.92 -26.59
CA GLN A 4 3.60 3.97 -27.70
C GLN A 4 4.31 2.64 -27.47
N ILE A 5 5.37 2.63 -26.65
CA ILE A 5 6.11 1.40 -26.31
C ILE A 5 5.25 0.47 -25.45
N TYR A 6 4.45 1.02 -24.53
CA TYR A 6 3.58 0.22 -23.68
C TYR A 6 2.43 -0.47 -24.44
N VAL A 7 1.87 0.21 -25.44
CA VAL A 7 0.84 -0.36 -26.32
C VAL A 7 1.40 -1.49 -27.17
N LEU A 8 2.65 -1.38 -27.63
CA LEU A 8 3.30 -2.40 -28.45
C LEU A 8 3.61 -3.68 -27.65
N ILE A 9 4.01 -3.56 -26.40
CA ILE A 9 4.29 -4.70 -25.52
C ILE A 9 2.99 -5.46 -25.20
N ILE A 10 1.88 -4.76 -24.99
CA ILE A 10 0.58 -5.38 -24.71
C ILE A 10 0.03 -6.10 -25.94
N SER A 11 0.30 -5.63 -27.16
CA SER A 11 -0.18 -6.24 -28.39
C SER A 11 0.61 -7.48 -28.84
N LEU A 12 1.84 -7.68 -28.34
CA LEU A 12 2.67 -8.84 -28.70
C LEU A 12 2.45 -10.07 -27.79
N LEU A 13 1.78 -9.92 -26.66
CA LEU A 13 1.54 -11.00 -25.69
C LEU A 13 0.50 -12.08 -26.12
N PRO A 14 -0.49 -11.82 -27.01
CA PRO A 14 -1.44 -12.84 -27.40
C PRO A 14 -0.91 -13.92 -28.36
N LEU A 15 0.29 -13.76 -28.93
CA LEU A 15 0.78 -14.62 -30.01
C LEU A 15 1.49 -15.90 -29.56
N CYS A 16 1.65 -16.12 -28.25
CA CYS A 16 2.28 -17.35 -27.74
C CYS A 16 1.21 -18.31 -27.22
N ASN A 17 0.54 -18.99 -28.13
CA ASN A 17 -0.39 -20.07 -27.82
C ASN A 17 0.34 -21.38 -27.56
N ASP A 18 -0.29 -22.14 -26.66
CA ASP A 18 -0.10 -23.55 -26.36
C ASP A 18 1.19 -23.95 -25.64
N ILE A 19 1.01 -24.27 -24.40
CA ILE A 19 1.46 -25.44 -23.65
C ILE A 19 1.31 -25.14 -22.15
N ALA A 20 0.15 -25.34 -21.59
CA ALA A 20 0.07 -25.56 -20.13
C ALA A 20 -1.26 -26.21 -19.76
N HIS A 21 -1.32 -27.50 -19.88
CA HIS A 21 -2.41 -28.25 -19.28
C HIS A 21 -2.23 -28.33 -17.76
N GLY A 22 -3.18 -27.83 -17.00
CA GLY A 22 -3.34 -28.18 -15.59
C GLY A 22 -3.10 -27.13 -14.55
N GLN A 23 -2.88 -25.85 -14.92
CA GLN A 23 -2.82 -24.80 -13.91
C GLN A 23 -4.22 -24.31 -13.53
N PRO A 24 -4.45 -23.97 -12.25
CA PRO A 24 -5.76 -23.60 -11.78
C PRO A 24 -6.16 -22.23 -12.30
N LYS A 25 -7.41 -22.11 -12.78
CA LYS A 25 -7.99 -20.81 -13.20
C LYS A 25 -8.19 -19.84 -12.06
N LEU A 26 -8.42 -20.36 -10.85
CA LEU A 26 -8.58 -19.55 -9.63
C LEU A 26 -7.39 -19.81 -8.72
N SER A 27 -6.78 -18.75 -8.22
CA SER A 27 -5.68 -18.85 -7.27
C SER A 27 -5.81 -17.82 -6.16
N ILE A 28 -5.33 -18.19 -4.97
CA ILE A 28 -5.16 -17.31 -3.83
C ILE A 28 -3.67 -17.14 -3.61
N ASP A 29 -3.25 -15.94 -3.28
CA ASP A 29 -1.89 -15.66 -2.90
C ASP A 29 -1.79 -14.99 -1.52
N MET A 30 -0.67 -15.24 -0.84
CA MET A 30 -0.35 -14.60 0.44
C MET A 30 1.17 -14.36 0.48
N GLY A 31 1.57 -13.24 1.08
CA GLY A 31 2.98 -12.93 1.17
C GLY A 31 3.30 -11.63 1.88
N VAL A 32 4.52 -11.21 1.65
CA VAL A 32 5.07 -9.97 2.18
C VAL A 32 5.48 -9.04 1.05
N GLY A 33 5.53 -7.77 1.34
CA GLY A 33 6.01 -6.79 0.38
C GLY A 33 6.71 -5.63 1.05
N PHE A 34 7.48 -4.93 0.23
CA PHE A 34 8.26 -3.77 0.63
C PHE A 34 7.81 -2.59 -0.22
N TYR A 35 7.29 -1.58 0.44
CA TYR A 35 6.94 -0.30 -0.12
C TYR A 35 7.04 0.74 0.99
N GLU A 36 7.97 1.66 0.85
CA GLU A 36 8.28 2.62 1.90
C GLU A 36 8.07 4.05 1.38
N PRO A 37 6.87 4.63 1.59
CA PRO A 37 6.65 6.04 1.32
C PRO A 37 7.54 6.90 2.23
N THR A 38 8.19 7.89 1.63
CA THR A 38 9.04 8.81 2.38
C THR A 38 8.17 9.85 3.08
N LEU A 39 8.24 9.86 4.40
CA LEU A 39 7.54 10.84 5.24
C LEU A 39 8.43 12.07 5.41
N THR A 40 7.92 13.23 5.03
CA THR A 40 8.65 14.49 5.08
C THR A 40 8.07 15.52 6.03
N GLY A 41 6.90 15.26 6.58
CA GLY A 41 6.20 16.16 7.49
C GLY A 41 6.28 15.80 8.97
N PHE A 42 7.18 14.89 9.35
CA PHE A 42 7.40 14.47 10.74
C PHE A 42 8.70 15.08 11.29
N ASP A 43 8.89 16.35 11.07
CA ASP A 43 9.99 17.08 11.65
C ASP A 43 9.62 17.53 13.08
N GLN A 44 10.61 17.58 13.94
CA GLN A 44 10.41 18.10 15.29
C GLN A 44 10.03 19.58 15.25
N ASN A 45 9.07 19.94 16.05
CA ASN A 45 8.66 21.33 16.25
C ASN A 45 8.46 21.61 17.75
N GLU A 46 7.96 22.83 18.09
CA GLU A 46 7.74 23.21 19.48
C GLU A 46 6.64 22.39 20.18
N THR A 47 5.73 21.79 19.42
CA THR A 47 4.56 21.09 19.95
C THR A 47 4.70 19.57 19.93
N VAL A 48 5.44 19.00 18.97
CA VAL A 48 5.55 17.55 18.80
C VAL A 48 6.97 17.16 18.44
N GLN A 49 7.52 16.18 19.16
CA GLN A 49 8.81 15.57 18.86
C GLN A 49 8.60 14.15 18.33
N PHE A 50 9.00 13.93 17.08
CA PHE A 50 8.89 12.64 16.42
C PHE A 50 10.18 11.83 16.51
N PRO A 51 10.11 10.49 16.47
CA PRO A 51 11.29 9.66 16.31
C PRO A 51 11.97 9.89 14.94
N PRO A 52 13.24 9.48 14.79
CA PRO A 52 13.97 9.65 13.54
C PRO A 52 13.22 9.12 12.32
N LYS A 53 13.28 9.84 11.19
CA LYS A 53 12.60 9.46 9.92
C LYS A 53 12.92 8.03 9.46
N SER A 54 14.16 7.56 9.69
CA SER A 54 14.57 6.19 9.40
C SER A 54 13.73 5.12 10.12
N ILE A 55 13.22 5.45 11.30
CA ILE A 55 12.33 4.58 12.07
C ILE A 55 10.89 4.76 11.61
N LEU A 56 10.45 5.99 11.32
CA LEU A 56 9.09 6.29 10.86
C LEU A 56 8.78 5.64 9.51
N ASN A 57 9.76 5.54 8.62
CA ASN A 57 9.59 5.02 7.27
C ASN A 57 9.57 3.49 7.19
N LYS A 58 10.05 2.79 8.21
CA LYS A 58 10.06 1.32 8.21
C LYS A 58 8.65 0.75 8.34
N ASN A 59 8.21 0.01 7.34
CA ASN A 59 6.94 -0.72 7.34
C ASN A 59 7.13 -2.14 6.83
N LEU A 60 6.61 -3.10 7.56
CA LEU A 60 6.37 -4.44 7.04
C LEU A 60 4.97 -4.45 6.42
N MET A 61 4.88 -4.84 5.16
CA MET A 61 3.61 -4.96 4.46
C MET A 61 3.25 -6.43 4.30
N PHE A 62 2.07 -6.76 4.76
CA PHE A 62 1.45 -8.05 4.52
C PHE A 62 0.51 -7.94 3.32
N ASN A 63 0.53 -8.94 2.45
CA ASN A 63 -0.38 -8.94 1.32
C ASN A 63 -1.08 -10.29 1.15
N TRP A 64 -2.30 -10.24 0.66
CA TRP A 64 -3.07 -11.38 0.21
C TRP A 64 -3.89 -10.99 -1.02
N GLY A 65 -4.21 -11.96 -1.86
CA GLY A 65 -4.99 -11.70 -3.05
C GLY A 65 -5.68 -12.92 -3.61
N ILE A 66 -6.57 -12.66 -4.55
CA ILE A 66 -7.29 -13.66 -5.33
C ILE A 66 -7.15 -13.28 -6.80
N TYR A 67 -6.86 -14.26 -7.65
CA TYR A 67 -6.75 -14.09 -9.09
C TYR A 67 -7.60 -15.10 -9.83
N TYR A 68 -8.20 -14.63 -10.92
CA TYR A 68 -8.95 -15.46 -11.87
C TYR A 68 -8.38 -15.31 -13.27
N GLU A 69 -7.95 -16.44 -13.88
CA GLU A 69 -7.49 -16.49 -15.26
C GLU A 69 -8.71 -16.55 -16.18
N PHE A 70 -8.99 -15.45 -16.88
CA PHE A 70 -10.14 -15.34 -17.78
C PHE A 70 -9.77 -15.60 -19.24
N PHE A 71 -8.50 -15.44 -19.62
CA PHE A 71 -7.90 -15.86 -20.88
C PHE A 71 -6.64 -16.69 -20.62
N ASN A 72 -6.18 -17.45 -21.63
CA ASN A 72 -5.02 -18.35 -21.50
C ASN A 72 -3.71 -17.69 -21.01
N ASN A 73 -3.62 -16.38 -21.08
CA ASN A 73 -2.44 -15.58 -20.68
C ASN A 73 -2.80 -14.25 -20.02
N ALA A 74 -4.01 -14.14 -19.50
CA ALA A 74 -4.43 -12.97 -18.78
C ALA A 74 -5.30 -13.34 -17.57
N ARG A 75 -5.04 -12.67 -16.46
CA ARG A 75 -5.81 -12.83 -15.23
C ARG A 75 -6.13 -11.46 -14.61
N ILE A 76 -7.24 -11.42 -13.93
CA ILE A 76 -7.66 -10.28 -13.10
C ILE A 76 -7.65 -10.72 -11.65
N GLY A 77 -7.54 -9.78 -10.75
CA GLY A 77 -7.54 -10.11 -9.35
C GLY A 77 -7.91 -8.96 -8.42
N TYR A 78 -7.86 -9.28 -7.17
CA TYR A 78 -7.93 -8.34 -6.07
C TYR A 78 -6.79 -8.63 -5.11
N ASN A 79 -6.04 -7.60 -4.71
CA ASN A 79 -5.01 -7.68 -3.68
C ASN A 79 -5.28 -6.67 -2.57
N SER A 80 -5.06 -7.10 -1.35
CA SER A 80 -4.96 -6.24 -0.18
C SER A 80 -3.50 -6.19 0.29
N PHE A 81 -2.96 -5.00 0.39
CA PHE A 81 -1.59 -4.72 0.80
C PHE A 81 -1.64 -3.80 2.02
N THR A 82 -1.26 -4.27 3.18
CA THR A 82 -1.43 -3.52 4.43
C THR A 82 -0.15 -3.49 5.24
N SER A 83 0.27 -2.30 5.64
CA SER A 83 1.35 -2.11 6.60
C SER A 83 0.78 -2.06 8.01
N TYR A 84 1.39 -2.80 8.93
CA TYR A 84 1.13 -2.65 10.35
C TYR A 84 2.18 -1.71 10.94
N ALA A 85 1.76 -0.52 11.35
CA ALA A 85 2.65 0.37 12.06
C ALA A 85 2.79 -0.11 13.51
N ILE A 86 4.01 -0.43 13.91
CA ILE A 86 4.36 -0.56 15.33
C ILE A 86 4.20 0.82 15.95
N GLY A 87 3.59 0.89 17.14
CA GLY A 87 3.45 2.13 17.90
C GLY A 87 4.83 2.74 18.17
N LYS A 88 4.94 4.05 18.00
CA LYS A 88 6.17 4.83 18.21
C LYS A 88 5.85 5.94 19.20
N SER A 89 6.70 6.09 20.20
CA SER A 89 6.56 7.19 21.17
C SER A 89 6.83 8.52 20.50
N ILE A 90 5.97 9.47 20.79
CA ILE A 90 6.13 10.88 20.45
C ILE A 90 5.98 11.71 21.73
N THR A 91 6.69 12.81 21.81
CA THR A 91 6.57 13.75 22.90
C THR A 91 5.74 14.94 22.45
N LEU A 92 4.68 15.23 23.16
CA LEU A 92 3.83 16.38 23.02
C LEU A 92 4.20 17.42 24.10
N ILE A 93 3.73 18.66 24.00
CA ILE A 93 4.10 19.72 24.94
C ILE A 93 3.89 19.31 26.41
N ASN A 94 2.76 18.68 26.71
CA ASN A 94 2.36 18.37 28.09
C ASN A 94 2.27 16.87 28.39
N SER A 95 2.50 16.02 27.39
CA SER A 95 2.30 14.57 27.52
C SER A 95 3.20 13.76 26.58
N GLU A 96 3.25 12.47 26.83
CA GLU A 96 3.78 11.47 25.91
C GLU A 96 2.63 10.68 25.31
N ALA A 97 2.73 10.37 24.02
CA ALA A 97 1.74 9.59 23.32
C ALA A 97 2.38 8.48 22.48
N VAL A 98 1.61 7.45 22.17
CA VAL A 98 2.01 6.43 21.20
C VAL A 98 1.31 6.72 19.88
N PHE A 99 2.11 7.08 18.90
CA PHE A 99 1.68 7.29 17.53
C PHE A 99 1.69 5.98 16.76
N ARG A 100 0.57 5.66 16.10
CA ARG A 100 0.46 4.51 15.19
C ARG A 100 0.00 4.98 13.83
N ARG A 101 0.72 4.56 12.81
CA ARG A 101 0.35 4.81 11.42
C ARG A 101 0.18 3.50 10.69
N SER A 102 -0.92 3.33 9.98
CA SER A 102 -1.10 2.23 9.05
C SER A 102 -1.41 2.74 7.64
N LEU A 103 -0.88 2.05 6.64
CA LEU A 103 -1.15 2.26 5.23
C LEU A 103 -1.76 0.99 4.67
N SER A 104 -2.86 1.11 3.95
CA SER A 104 -3.50 -0.02 3.29
C SER A 104 -3.80 0.33 1.84
N TYR A 105 -3.57 -0.64 0.96
CA TYR A 105 -3.80 -0.51 -0.47
C TYR A 105 -4.70 -1.64 -0.94
N ARG A 106 -5.81 -1.27 -1.60
CA ARG A 106 -6.64 -2.19 -2.38
C ARG A 106 -6.21 -2.06 -3.81
N ILE A 107 -5.73 -3.15 -4.38
CA ILE A 107 -5.12 -3.19 -5.70
C ILE A 107 -5.95 -4.12 -6.57
N PHE A 108 -6.31 -3.67 -7.77
CA PHE A 108 -7.13 -4.44 -8.73
C PHE A 108 -6.26 -4.79 -9.95
N PRO A 109 -5.40 -5.84 -9.85
CA PRO A 109 -4.46 -6.17 -10.88
C PRO A 109 -5.15 -6.74 -12.13
N ILE A 110 -4.69 -6.25 -13.27
CA ILE A 110 -4.82 -6.89 -14.57
C ILE A 110 -3.42 -7.38 -14.92
N GLU A 111 -3.26 -8.68 -15.01
CA GLU A 111 -1.97 -9.32 -15.20
C GLU A 111 -1.97 -10.11 -16.49
N THR A 112 -0.98 -9.85 -17.35
CA THR A 112 -0.67 -10.68 -18.50
C THR A 112 0.58 -11.48 -18.19
N PHE A 113 0.66 -12.71 -18.72
CA PHE A 113 1.80 -13.56 -18.45
C PHE A 113 2.19 -14.39 -19.66
N PHE A 114 3.47 -14.74 -19.68
CA PHE A 114 4.07 -15.61 -20.67
C PHE A 114 4.66 -16.83 -19.95
N ARG A 115 4.25 -18.02 -20.36
CA ARG A 115 4.78 -19.28 -19.84
C ARG A 115 6.00 -19.71 -20.65
N TRP A 116 7.19 -19.48 -20.09
CA TRP A 116 8.44 -19.90 -20.73
C TRP A 116 8.66 -21.41 -20.61
N LYS A 117 8.24 -22.01 -19.48
CA LYS A 117 8.25 -23.44 -19.20
C LYS A 117 6.95 -23.82 -18.50
N PRO A 118 6.58 -25.10 -18.42
CA PRO A 118 5.35 -25.53 -17.75
C PRO A 118 5.22 -25.05 -16.31
N ASN A 119 6.33 -24.80 -15.64
CA ASN A 119 6.39 -24.36 -14.24
C ASN A 119 6.91 -22.92 -14.06
N VAL A 120 7.16 -22.18 -15.15
CA VAL A 120 7.75 -20.82 -15.10
C VAL A 120 6.91 -19.85 -15.89
N GLU A 121 6.45 -18.79 -15.23
CA GLU A 121 5.77 -17.66 -15.84
C GLU A 121 6.54 -16.37 -15.62
N LEU A 122 6.64 -15.57 -16.66
CA LEU A 122 6.96 -14.15 -16.58
C LEU A 122 5.65 -13.38 -16.66
N ASN A 123 5.41 -12.47 -15.76
CA ASN A 123 4.17 -11.71 -15.71
C ASN A 123 4.41 -10.21 -15.69
N PHE A 124 3.46 -9.49 -16.30
CA PHE A 124 3.38 -8.03 -16.26
C PHE A 124 2.03 -7.66 -15.67
N THR A 125 2.04 -6.82 -14.66
CA THR A 125 0.85 -6.40 -13.92
C THR A 125 0.67 -4.90 -14.03
N LEU A 126 -0.52 -4.47 -14.44
CA LEU A 126 -1.01 -3.11 -14.29
C LEU A 126 -2.18 -3.13 -13.31
N ALA A 127 -2.23 -2.19 -12.40
CA ALA A 127 -3.28 -2.18 -11.40
C ALA A 127 -3.66 -0.77 -10.97
N PRO A 128 -4.95 -0.38 -11.05
CA PRO A 128 -5.47 0.73 -10.27
C PRO A 128 -5.41 0.40 -8.78
N ILE A 129 -5.20 1.42 -7.98
CA ILE A 129 -4.99 1.31 -6.55
C ILE A 129 -5.89 2.28 -5.82
N TRP A 130 -6.46 1.81 -4.72
CA TRP A 130 -7.08 2.65 -3.70
C TRP A 130 -6.26 2.56 -2.42
N GLY A 131 -5.57 3.64 -2.09
CA GLY A 131 -4.78 3.77 -0.87
C GLY A 131 -5.58 4.42 0.26
N ARG A 132 -5.31 3.98 1.48
CA ARG A 132 -5.82 4.57 2.71
C ARG A 132 -4.71 4.72 3.73
N GLY A 133 -4.58 5.91 4.29
CA GLY A 133 -3.77 6.20 5.46
C GLY A 133 -4.63 6.32 6.71
N ARG A 134 -4.13 5.79 7.83
CA ARG A 134 -4.76 5.89 9.14
C ARG A 134 -3.69 6.23 10.17
N ILE A 135 -4.00 7.22 11.01
CA ILE A 135 -3.19 7.62 12.15
C ILE A 135 -4.04 7.51 13.41
N GLU A 136 -3.48 6.88 14.42
CA GLU A 136 -4.02 6.77 15.76
C GLU A 136 -3.04 7.42 16.74
N LEU A 137 -3.60 8.13 17.71
CA LEU A 137 -2.85 8.71 18.80
C LEU A 137 -3.40 8.12 20.09
N ASP A 138 -2.55 7.37 20.79
CA ASP A 138 -2.88 6.74 22.07
C ASP A 138 -2.21 7.56 23.17
N THR A 139 -3.01 8.30 23.91
CA THR A 139 -2.60 9.29 24.92
C THR A 139 -3.19 8.96 26.27
N THR A 140 -2.71 9.62 27.30
CA THR A 140 -3.26 9.49 28.65
C THR A 140 -4.74 9.95 28.68
N PRO A 141 -5.62 9.23 29.38
CA PRO A 141 -7.01 9.67 29.51
C PRO A 141 -7.10 11.04 30.15
N GLY A 142 -7.86 11.94 29.53
CA GLY A 142 -8.13 13.30 30.00
C GLY A 142 -7.65 14.42 29.08
N ASP A 143 -6.50 14.24 28.42
CA ASP A 143 -5.88 15.31 27.60
C ASP A 143 -5.98 15.04 26.09
N LYS A 144 -6.77 14.07 25.69
CA LYS A 144 -6.79 13.57 24.32
C LYS A 144 -7.14 14.63 23.28
N THR A 145 -8.05 15.53 23.59
CA THR A 145 -8.47 16.62 22.69
C THR A 145 -7.32 17.60 22.45
N ASP A 146 -6.62 17.99 23.50
CA ASP A 146 -5.48 18.91 23.41
C ASP A 146 -4.31 18.23 22.68
N ASP A 147 -4.02 16.97 23.00
CA ASP A 147 -2.99 16.19 22.34
C ASP A 147 -3.24 16.08 20.82
N TRP A 148 -4.49 15.84 20.39
CA TRP A 148 -4.83 15.82 18.98
C TRP A 148 -4.69 17.17 18.32
N ASN A 149 -5.09 18.26 18.98
CA ASN A 149 -4.91 19.62 18.45
C ASN A 149 -3.42 19.96 18.31
N TYR A 150 -2.58 19.62 19.28
CA TYR A 150 -1.12 19.79 19.18
C TYR A 150 -0.54 18.98 18.02
N PHE A 151 -0.96 17.72 17.89
CA PHE A 151 -0.51 16.84 16.82
C PHE A 151 -0.88 17.38 15.43
N ILE A 152 -2.14 17.78 15.22
CA ILE A 152 -2.62 18.32 13.95
C ILE A 152 -1.91 19.64 13.63
N ASN A 153 -1.70 20.51 14.61
CA ASN A 153 -1.00 21.78 14.44
C ASN A 153 0.46 21.59 13.98
N SER A 154 1.09 20.45 14.28
CA SER A 154 2.43 20.13 13.79
C SER A 154 2.50 19.99 12.24
N PHE A 155 1.37 19.78 11.57
CA PHE A 155 1.26 19.63 10.12
C PHE A 155 0.63 20.82 9.40
N GLY A 156 0.25 21.87 10.13
CA GLY A 156 -0.42 23.05 9.57
C GLY A 156 -1.82 23.31 10.12
N GLY A 157 -2.29 22.44 11.00
CA GLY A 157 -3.52 22.64 11.76
C GLY A 157 -4.82 22.29 11.03
N SER A 158 -5.88 22.72 11.64
CA SER A 158 -7.25 22.64 11.13
C SER A 158 -7.87 24.04 11.17
N PRO A 159 -8.80 24.36 10.26
CA PRO A 159 -9.57 25.61 10.32
C PRO A 159 -10.27 25.79 11.68
N ASP A 160 -10.82 24.69 12.19
CA ASP A 160 -11.45 24.64 13.51
C ASP A 160 -10.74 23.61 14.39
N PRO A 161 -10.47 23.91 15.66
CA PRO A 161 -9.93 22.93 16.59
C PRO A 161 -10.85 21.71 16.69
N VAL A 162 -10.27 20.53 16.81
CA VAL A 162 -11.05 19.33 17.11
C VAL A 162 -11.53 19.36 18.56
N SER A 163 -12.71 18.82 18.82
CA SER A 163 -13.32 18.78 20.15
C SER A 163 -13.82 17.38 20.48
N ASP A 164 -14.01 17.11 21.74
CA ASP A 164 -14.63 15.86 22.27
C ASP A 164 -13.99 14.57 21.73
N MET A 165 -12.65 14.51 21.68
CA MET A 165 -11.91 13.36 21.17
C MET A 165 -12.07 12.13 22.06
N GLY A 166 -12.62 11.06 21.47
CA GLY A 166 -12.81 9.77 22.12
C GLY A 166 -11.63 8.81 21.92
N ALA A 167 -11.62 7.70 22.67
CA ALA A 167 -10.57 6.69 22.61
C ALA A 167 -10.42 6.02 21.23
N THR A 168 -11.47 6.01 20.42
CA THR A 168 -11.53 5.38 19.10
C THR A 168 -11.33 6.36 17.95
N ASP A 169 -11.14 7.64 18.24
CA ASP A 169 -10.97 8.64 17.18
C ASP A 169 -9.64 8.45 16.45
N VAL A 170 -9.71 8.60 15.15
CA VAL A 170 -8.60 8.37 14.24
C VAL A 170 -8.60 9.41 13.13
N MET A 171 -7.43 9.73 12.64
CA MET A 171 -7.26 10.55 11.46
C MET A 171 -7.11 9.64 10.24
N ILE A 172 -7.89 9.86 9.20
CA ILE A 172 -7.91 9.02 7.99
C ILE A 172 -7.80 9.86 6.72
N THR A 173 -7.20 9.29 5.68
CA THR A 173 -7.19 9.84 4.33
C THR A 173 -7.27 8.72 3.30
N ASP A 174 -7.83 9.03 2.14
CA ASP A 174 -7.92 8.12 1.01
C ASP A 174 -7.33 8.79 -0.24
N TRP A 175 -6.72 7.98 -1.12
CA TRP A 175 -6.20 8.43 -2.41
C TRP A 175 -6.28 7.34 -3.46
N PHE A 176 -6.19 7.73 -4.73
CA PHE A 176 -6.08 6.83 -5.87
C PHE A 176 -4.67 6.79 -6.42
N GLY A 177 -4.36 5.70 -7.09
CA GLY A 177 -3.08 5.54 -7.75
C GLY A 177 -3.10 4.38 -8.74
N TYR A 178 -1.93 4.05 -9.24
CA TYR A 178 -1.71 2.88 -10.09
C TYR A 178 -0.35 2.26 -9.79
N SER A 179 -0.21 0.98 -10.09
CA SER A 179 1.08 0.29 -10.07
C SER A 179 1.36 -0.39 -11.39
N SER A 180 2.64 -0.51 -11.71
CA SER A 180 3.17 -1.27 -12.82
C SER A 180 4.26 -2.18 -12.31
N MET A 181 4.10 -3.49 -12.46
CA MET A 181 5.04 -4.47 -11.93
C MET A 181 5.39 -5.54 -12.96
N LEU A 182 6.65 -5.97 -12.94
CA LEU A 182 7.14 -7.16 -13.61
C LEU A 182 7.34 -8.25 -12.56
N GLY A 183 7.05 -9.49 -12.92
CA GLY A 183 7.16 -10.60 -11.99
C GLY A 183 7.62 -11.88 -12.64
N PHE A 184 8.10 -12.74 -11.77
CA PHE A 184 8.51 -14.10 -12.06
C PHE A 184 7.75 -15.02 -11.12
N ARG A 185 7.04 -16.01 -11.69
CA ARG A 185 6.30 -17.01 -10.95
C ARG A 185 6.84 -18.38 -11.26
N TYR A 186 7.13 -19.12 -10.20
CA TYR A 186 7.59 -20.50 -10.28
C TYR A 186 6.60 -21.43 -9.59
N TYR A 187 6.10 -22.43 -10.31
CA TYR A 187 5.21 -23.45 -9.76
C TYR A 187 6.04 -24.66 -9.30
N ILE A 188 5.95 -24.93 -8.01
CA ILE A 188 6.57 -26.11 -7.38
C ILE A 188 5.83 -27.37 -7.80
N ASN A 189 4.50 -27.26 -7.89
CA ASN A 189 3.60 -28.30 -8.41
C ASN A 189 2.39 -27.65 -9.08
N SER A 190 1.42 -28.45 -9.54
CA SER A 190 0.23 -27.95 -10.24
C SER A 190 -0.67 -26.98 -9.42
N ARG A 191 -0.43 -26.83 -8.11
CA ARG A 191 -1.25 -25.98 -7.23
C ARG A 191 -0.45 -24.93 -6.47
N ILE A 192 0.81 -25.21 -6.14
CA ILE A 192 1.62 -24.35 -5.28
C ILE A 192 2.71 -23.69 -6.12
N GLY A 193 2.84 -22.38 -5.97
CA GLY A 193 3.89 -21.60 -6.60
C GLY A 193 4.41 -20.49 -5.70
N VAL A 194 5.48 -19.89 -6.16
CA VAL A 194 6.08 -18.67 -5.58
C VAL A 194 6.08 -17.60 -6.64
N ASP A 195 5.69 -16.39 -6.28
CA ASP A 195 5.63 -15.23 -7.16
C ASP A 195 6.46 -14.10 -6.57
N VAL A 196 7.39 -13.60 -7.36
CA VAL A 196 8.23 -12.45 -7.01
C VAL A 196 7.94 -11.34 -8.00
N LYS A 197 7.58 -10.17 -7.50
CA LYS A 197 7.30 -9.02 -8.34
C LYS A 197 8.06 -7.79 -7.87
N GLY A 198 8.49 -7.00 -8.83
CA GLY A 198 9.07 -5.68 -8.60
C GLY A 198 8.52 -4.67 -9.59
N GLY A 199 8.41 -3.43 -9.16
CA GLY A 199 7.90 -2.37 -10.01
C GLY A 199 7.78 -1.05 -9.28
N PHE A 200 6.87 -0.21 -9.75
CA PHE A 200 6.64 1.13 -9.22
C PHE A 200 5.18 1.34 -8.90
N MET A 201 4.93 2.15 -7.89
CA MET A 201 3.61 2.59 -7.47
C MET A 201 3.57 4.13 -7.50
N ASN A 202 2.56 4.66 -8.17
CA ASN A 202 2.25 6.08 -8.23
C ASN A 202 0.91 6.35 -7.55
N ASN A 203 0.88 7.32 -6.66
CA ASN A 203 -0.28 7.64 -5.85
C ASN A 203 -0.55 9.15 -5.88
N SER A 204 -1.82 9.55 -5.99
CA SER A 204 -2.28 10.94 -5.95
C SER A 204 -2.61 11.37 -4.51
N TYR A 205 -1.65 11.22 -3.61
CA TYR A 205 -1.78 11.64 -2.23
C TYR A 205 -1.79 13.17 -2.10
N LYS A 206 -2.65 13.69 -1.19
CA LYS A 206 -2.69 15.10 -0.81
C LYS A 206 -2.80 15.23 0.70
N GLU A 207 -1.95 16.04 1.30
CA GLU A 207 -1.91 16.28 2.75
C GLU A 207 -3.19 16.93 3.28
N GLU A 208 -3.91 17.68 2.45
CA GLU A 208 -5.15 18.38 2.81
C GLU A 208 -6.39 17.47 2.86
N ASN A 209 -6.26 16.20 2.46
CA ASN A 209 -7.38 15.26 2.40
C ASN A 209 -7.58 14.44 3.67
N TRP A 210 -6.78 14.68 4.69
CA TRP A 210 -6.98 14.02 5.96
C TRP A 210 -8.27 14.51 6.64
N ARG A 211 -8.88 13.62 7.40
CA ARG A 211 -10.12 13.89 8.13
C ARG A 211 -10.04 13.25 9.50
N ILE A 212 -10.55 13.99 10.49
CA ILE A 212 -10.81 13.52 11.85
C ILE A 212 -12.23 13.95 12.21
N GLN A 213 -13.06 13.06 12.75
CA GLN A 213 -14.48 13.34 13.07
C GLN A 213 -15.26 14.01 11.91
N ARG A 214 -14.97 13.65 10.64
CA ARG A 214 -15.50 14.25 9.40
C ARG A 214 -14.97 15.65 9.07
N GLN A 215 -14.21 16.29 9.94
CA GLN A 215 -13.56 17.56 9.71
C GLN A 215 -12.30 17.37 8.87
N LYS A 216 -12.05 18.25 7.90
CA LYS A 216 -10.80 18.25 7.14
C LYS A 216 -9.67 18.84 7.98
N VAL A 217 -8.55 18.18 7.94
CA VAL A 217 -7.32 18.60 8.62
C VAL A 217 -6.13 18.41 7.68
N THR A 218 -5.06 19.14 7.91
CA THR A 218 -3.79 18.91 7.21
C THR A 218 -3.04 17.76 7.89
N GLY A 219 -2.59 16.81 7.13
CA GLY A 219 -1.80 15.69 7.62
C GLY A 219 -0.33 15.76 7.20
N PRO A 220 0.45 14.72 7.50
CA PRO A 220 1.88 14.68 7.20
C PRO A 220 2.15 14.70 5.70
N LYS A 221 3.20 15.38 5.28
CA LYS A 221 3.71 15.30 3.91
C LYS A 221 4.32 13.93 3.66
N MET A 222 3.89 13.29 2.58
CA MET A 222 4.43 12.00 2.14
C MET A 222 4.80 12.06 0.66
N LYS A 223 6.01 11.63 0.34
CA LYS A 223 6.35 11.32 -1.04
C LYS A 223 5.93 9.89 -1.31
N VAL A 224 4.95 9.72 -2.17
CA VAL A 224 4.34 8.42 -2.53
C VAL A 224 4.43 8.13 -4.03
N ASP A 225 5.03 9.04 -4.80
CA ASP A 225 5.15 8.93 -6.25
C ASP A 225 6.48 8.28 -6.64
N ASP A 226 6.45 7.48 -7.70
CA ASP A 226 7.60 6.80 -8.30
C ASP A 226 8.43 5.95 -7.31
N LEU A 227 7.76 5.39 -6.30
CA LEU A 227 8.45 4.56 -5.33
C LEU A 227 8.46 3.09 -5.77
N PRO A 228 9.59 2.41 -5.57
CA PRO A 228 9.68 0.99 -5.84
C PRO A 228 8.77 0.18 -4.91
N ILE A 229 8.14 -0.85 -5.47
CA ILE A 229 7.39 -1.85 -4.74
C ILE A 229 7.93 -3.23 -5.08
N PHE A 230 8.12 -4.05 -4.07
CA PHE A 230 8.51 -5.45 -4.20
C PHE A 230 7.53 -6.33 -3.44
N SER A 231 7.26 -7.51 -3.98
CA SER A 231 6.44 -8.50 -3.30
C SER A 231 6.98 -9.91 -3.51
N LEU A 232 6.90 -10.71 -2.46
CA LEU A 232 7.16 -12.14 -2.46
C LEU A 232 5.93 -12.85 -1.92
N LYS A 233 5.35 -13.75 -2.72
CA LYS A 233 4.08 -14.41 -2.40
C LYS A 233 4.16 -15.91 -2.63
N ILE A 234 3.42 -16.64 -1.81
CA ILE A 234 3.08 -18.03 -2.04
C ILE A 234 1.69 -18.05 -2.68
N ILE A 235 1.55 -18.83 -3.73
CA ILE A 235 0.32 -18.99 -4.49
C ILE A 235 -0.23 -20.38 -4.26
N TYR A 236 -1.53 -20.46 -4.06
CA TYR A 236 -2.28 -21.70 -4.03
C TYR A 236 -3.39 -21.67 -5.08
N GLY A 237 -3.32 -22.60 -6.01
CA GLY A 237 -4.30 -22.76 -7.06
C GLY A 237 -5.49 -23.62 -6.63
N ILE A 238 -6.68 -23.11 -6.88
CA ILE A 238 -7.96 -23.79 -6.63
C ILE A 238 -8.44 -24.35 -7.98
N ARG A 239 -8.76 -25.63 -8.01
CA ARG A 239 -9.33 -26.28 -9.22
C ARG A 239 -10.83 -26.14 -9.26
#